data_0441c3c93ea1afb68b9b17f87d87f5a9
#
_entry.id   0441c3c93ea1afb68b9b17f87d87f5a9
#
_cell.length_a   1.000
_cell.length_b   1.000
_cell.length_c   1.000
_cell.angle_alpha   90.00
_cell.angle_beta   90.00
_cell.angle_gamma   90.00
#
_symmetry.space_group_name_H-M   'P 1'
#
loop_
_entity.id
_entity.type
_entity.pdbx_description
1 polymer ?
#
loop_
_entity_poly.entity_id
_entity_poly.type
_entity_poly.pdbx_seq_one_letter_code
_entity_poly.pdbx_strand_id
1 'polypeptide(L)'
;MDGFAFERPSAIAWLWLAGAMALVAWWAWRRRRADLARIASRPLLATVAPGLRPGRRFLRDGLTVAALALLAVSLMDPRWGATYEEVRRRGIDVIFVLDTSRSMLARDARPDRLTRAKQFISDAVDAMAGDRVGLVTFAGVPKLASPLTLNYAAFRLTLDETSTEDSARGGSMLGDAIRMAAASFTDDEKAGKAIVVLSDGEDMESFPVEAAENALAERGARTFTVGLGDANDGARIPVAGEGAATRWLVHEGQEVWSRLNPQVLTGTALAGGGAYIPAGTAQVDRAEVYDAVIAAAGRRDFEQGTVRRATPRFPWFAGVAFALLVAESLLALFASRKIPAGGAA
;
A
#
# COMPACT_ATOMS: atom_id res chain seq x y z
N MET A 1 26.62 -4.94 2.38
CA MET A 1 26.91 -5.58 3.68
C MET A 1 25.61 -6.19 4.15
N ASP A 2 25.51 -7.51 4.11
CA ASP A 2 24.30 -8.22 4.49
C ASP A 2 24.17 -8.19 6.01
N GLY A 3 23.39 -7.25 6.51
CA GLY A 3 23.21 -7.01 7.94
C GLY A 3 22.53 -8.19 8.61
N PHE A 4 23.21 -8.82 9.57
CA PHE A 4 22.60 -9.74 10.52
C PHE A 4 21.71 -8.92 11.46
N ALA A 5 20.44 -9.26 11.56
CA ALA A 5 19.47 -8.57 12.41
C ALA A 5 18.60 -9.55 13.17
N PHE A 6 18.16 -9.16 14.35
CA PHE A 6 17.12 -9.86 15.10
C PHE A 6 15.81 -9.07 15.01
N GLU A 7 14.74 -9.73 14.59
CA GLU A 7 13.42 -9.10 14.52
C GLU A 7 12.84 -8.82 15.91
N ARG A 8 13.12 -9.70 16.87
CA ARG A 8 12.60 -9.63 18.25
C ARG A 8 13.73 -9.63 19.28
N PRO A 9 14.49 -8.57 19.40
CA PRO A 9 15.64 -8.52 20.34
C PRO A 9 15.19 -8.65 21.80
N SER A 10 13.95 -8.30 22.17
CA SER A 10 13.40 -8.48 23.51
C SER A 10 13.34 -9.94 23.96
N ALA A 11 13.31 -10.89 23.01
CA ALA A 11 13.32 -12.31 23.32
C ALA A 11 14.65 -12.80 23.93
N ILE A 12 15.69 -11.97 23.98
CA ILE A 12 16.95 -12.26 24.70
C ILE A 12 16.70 -12.60 26.19
N ALA A 13 15.60 -12.07 26.76
CA ALA A 13 15.20 -12.38 28.15
C ALA A 13 15.01 -13.89 28.39
N TRP A 14 14.64 -14.68 27.38
CA TRP A 14 14.48 -16.12 27.51
C TRP A 14 15.81 -16.86 27.72
N LEU A 15 16.96 -16.26 27.41
CA LEU A 15 18.28 -16.81 27.74
C LEU A 15 18.49 -16.92 29.25
N TRP A 16 17.86 -16.07 30.05
CA TRP A 16 17.90 -16.19 31.51
C TRP A 16 17.30 -17.50 32.00
N LEU A 17 16.30 -18.04 31.31
CA LEU A 17 15.74 -19.36 31.64
C LEU A 17 16.78 -20.47 31.42
N ALA A 18 17.51 -20.44 30.31
CA ALA A 18 18.58 -21.38 30.03
C ALA A 18 19.71 -21.24 31.07
N GLY A 19 20.08 -20.00 31.43
CA GLY A 19 21.05 -19.70 32.48
C GLY A 19 20.60 -20.22 33.87
N ALA A 20 19.35 -20.01 34.25
CA ALA A 20 18.78 -20.53 35.51
C ALA A 20 18.81 -22.06 35.53
N MET A 21 18.43 -22.73 34.43
CA MET A 21 18.51 -24.19 34.32
C MET A 21 19.95 -24.68 34.41
N ALA A 22 20.91 -24.02 33.80
CA ALA A 22 22.32 -24.36 33.91
C ALA A 22 22.83 -24.25 35.35
N LEU A 23 22.41 -23.19 36.06
CA LEU A 23 22.75 -22.98 37.48
C LEU A 23 22.17 -24.06 38.39
N VAL A 24 20.90 -24.42 38.16
CA VAL A 24 20.24 -25.48 38.92
C VAL A 24 20.88 -26.85 38.65
N ALA A 25 21.20 -27.15 37.39
CA ALA A 25 21.89 -28.39 37.03
C ALA A 25 23.29 -28.47 37.66
N TRP A 26 24.05 -27.38 37.62
CA TRP A 26 25.37 -27.27 38.23
C TRP A 26 25.31 -27.43 39.77
N TRP A 27 24.33 -26.75 40.44
CA TRP A 27 24.14 -26.83 41.87
C TRP A 27 23.75 -28.25 42.29
N ALA A 28 22.82 -28.88 41.55
CA ALA A 28 22.40 -30.25 41.81
C ALA A 28 23.57 -31.24 41.64
N TRP A 29 24.38 -31.06 40.60
CA TRP A 29 25.60 -31.86 40.37
C TRP A 29 26.61 -31.69 41.50
N ARG A 30 26.86 -30.44 41.94
CA ARG A 30 27.81 -30.13 43.02
C ARG A 30 27.33 -30.74 44.36
N ARG A 31 26.06 -30.59 44.67
CA ARG A 31 25.45 -31.15 45.89
C ARG A 31 25.53 -32.68 45.93
N ARG A 32 25.17 -33.34 44.83
CA ARG A 32 25.27 -34.80 44.69
C ARG A 32 26.71 -35.32 44.84
N ARG A 33 27.69 -34.62 44.30
CA ARG A 33 29.10 -34.96 44.47
C ARG A 33 29.55 -34.87 45.93
N ALA A 34 29.08 -33.85 46.64
CA ALA A 34 29.37 -33.70 48.07
C ALA A 34 28.69 -34.82 48.91
N ASP A 35 27.44 -35.15 48.59
CA ASP A 35 26.71 -36.20 49.30
C ASP A 35 27.32 -37.58 49.04
N LEU A 36 27.68 -37.90 47.80
CA LEU A 36 28.34 -39.17 47.47
C LEU A 36 29.74 -39.30 48.16
N ALA A 37 30.48 -38.20 48.26
CA ALA A 37 31.74 -38.19 48.95
C ALA A 37 31.63 -38.41 50.47
N ARG A 38 30.43 -38.14 51.05
CA ARG A 38 30.17 -38.39 52.48
C ARG A 38 29.77 -39.84 52.77
N ILE A 39 29.22 -40.55 51.75
CA ILE A 39 28.67 -41.88 51.96
C ILE A 39 29.71 -42.98 51.73
N ALA A 40 30.57 -42.84 50.75
CA ALA A 40 31.58 -43.88 50.43
C ALA A 40 32.77 -43.33 49.66
N SER A 41 33.92 -43.97 49.82
CA SER A 41 35.12 -43.70 48.99
C SER A 41 34.86 -44.06 47.51
N ARG A 42 35.54 -43.38 46.57
CA ARG A 42 35.33 -43.59 45.11
C ARG A 42 35.44 -45.05 44.64
N PRO A 43 36.36 -45.89 45.14
CA PRO A 43 36.43 -47.28 44.73
C PRO A 43 35.22 -48.10 45.22
N LEU A 44 34.69 -47.82 46.40
CA LEU A 44 33.50 -48.50 46.99
C LEU A 44 32.20 -48.18 46.23
N LEU A 45 32.09 -46.93 45.79
CA LEU A 45 30.93 -46.49 44.94
C LEU A 45 30.86 -47.21 43.59
N ALA A 46 32.03 -47.55 43.00
CA ALA A 46 32.07 -48.30 41.73
C ALA A 46 31.55 -49.73 41.86
N THR A 47 31.70 -50.33 43.07
CA THR A 47 31.29 -51.72 43.36
C THR A 47 29.83 -51.79 43.82
N VAL A 48 29.40 -50.84 44.65
CA VAL A 48 28.06 -50.85 45.25
C VAL A 48 27.00 -50.25 44.30
N ALA A 49 27.38 -49.34 43.39
CA ALA A 49 26.45 -48.70 42.46
C ALA A 49 27.01 -48.58 41.05
N PRO A 50 27.23 -49.72 40.35
CA PRO A 50 27.82 -49.74 39.00
C PRO A 50 27.02 -48.98 37.92
N GLY A 51 25.73 -48.65 38.23
CA GLY A 51 24.85 -47.87 37.37
C GLY A 51 25.00 -46.36 37.45
N LEU A 52 25.72 -45.85 38.48
CA LEU A 52 25.94 -44.42 38.65
C LEU A 52 27.06 -43.93 37.71
N ARG A 53 26.67 -43.54 36.49
CA ARG A 53 27.62 -42.91 35.53
C ARG A 53 27.41 -41.38 35.56
N PRO A 54 28.15 -40.62 36.36
CA PRO A 54 27.98 -39.18 36.55
C PRO A 54 28.13 -38.39 35.26
N GLY A 55 29.00 -38.87 34.32
CA GLY A 55 29.23 -38.21 33.01
C GLY A 55 27.98 -38.24 32.11
N ARG A 56 27.17 -39.29 32.14
CA ARG A 56 25.95 -39.34 31.30
C ARG A 56 24.89 -38.34 31.72
N ARG A 57 24.72 -38.10 33.01
CA ARG A 57 23.77 -37.08 33.52
C ARG A 57 24.24 -35.68 33.14
N PHE A 58 25.54 -35.41 33.35
CA PHE A 58 26.12 -34.13 32.98
C PHE A 58 25.92 -33.84 31.44
N LEU A 59 26.09 -34.87 30.62
CA LEU A 59 25.85 -34.74 29.17
C LEU A 59 24.38 -34.42 28.88
N ARG A 60 23.43 -35.11 29.56
CA ARG A 60 22.00 -34.88 29.38
C ARG A 60 21.59 -33.46 29.78
N ASP A 61 21.99 -33.06 30.99
CA ASP A 61 21.71 -31.72 31.53
C ASP A 61 22.30 -30.64 30.58
N GLY A 62 23.50 -30.90 30.04
CA GLY A 62 24.12 -30.03 29.05
C GLY A 62 23.34 -29.93 27.72
N LEU A 63 22.83 -31.07 27.22
CA LEU A 63 21.99 -31.09 26.00
C LEU A 63 20.70 -30.32 26.20
N THR A 64 20.05 -30.47 27.37
CA THR A 64 18.81 -29.73 27.67
C THR A 64 19.06 -28.21 27.75
N VAL A 65 20.15 -27.77 28.42
CA VAL A 65 20.52 -26.35 28.51
C VAL A 65 20.85 -25.78 27.13
N ALA A 66 21.61 -26.52 26.31
CA ALA A 66 21.94 -26.11 24.95
C ALA A 66 20.69 -25.99 24.07
N ALA A 67 19.75 -26.95 24.18
CA ALA A 67 18.49 -26.89 23.46
C ALA A 67 17.64 -25.67 23.87
N LEU A 68 17.55 -25.36 25.16
CA LEU A 68 16.84 -24.18 25.65
C LEU A 68 17.48 -22.87 25.16
N ALA A 69 18.82 -22.79 25.15
CA ALA A 69 19.53 -21.64 24.64
C ALA A 69 19.27 -21.44 23.13
N LEU A 70 19.29 -22.53 22.34
CA LEU A 70 19.00 -22.47 20.91
C LEU A 70 17.54 -22.11 20.63
N LEU A 71 16.59 -22.57 21.46
CA LEU A 71 15.19 -22.17 21.37
C LEU A 71 15.05 -20.66 21.67
N ALA A 72 15.74 -20.15 22.67
CA ALA A 72 15.74 -18.73 22.98
C ALA A 72 16.29 -17.89 21.79
N VAL A 73 17.37 -18.35 21.16
CA VAL A 73 17.92 -17.71 19.93
C VAL A 73 16.90 -17.80 18.78
N SER A 74 16.22 -18.94 18.64
CA SER A 74 15.18 -19.11 17.62
C SER A 74 14.01 -18.12 17.82
N LEU A 75 13.62 -17.86 19.07
CA LEU A 75 12.57 -16.88 19.41
C LEU A 75 12.97 -15.42 19.10
N MET A 76 14.27 -15.13 19.03
CA MET A 76 14.77 -13.82 18.61
C MET A 76 14.59 -13.58 17.11
N ASP A 77 14.18 -14.59 16.33
CA ASP A 77 14.00 -14.58 14.88
C ASP A 77 15.23 -13.98 14.15
N PRO A 78 16.38 -14.68 14.16
CA PRO A 78 17.58 -14.22 13.46
C PRO A 78 17.31 -14.22 11.95
N ARG A 79 17.63 -13.09 11.31
CA ARG A 79 17.42 -12.86 9.88
C ARG A 79 18.71 -12.46 9.21
N TRP A 80 19.06 -13.16 8.13
CA TRP A 80 20.17 -12.79 7.24
C TRP A 80 19.94 -13.31 5.83
N GLY A 81 20.64 -12.69 4.88
CA GLY A 81 20.42 -12.91 3.46
C GLY A 81 19.28 -12.01 2.93
N ALA A 82 19.24 -11.84 1.64
CA ALA A 82 18.22 -11.06 0.96
C ALA A 82 17.38 -11.99 0.09
N THR A 83 16.10 -12.05 0.36
CA THR A 83 15.12 -12.57 -0.60
C THR A 83 14.46 -11.38 -1.26
N TYR A 84 14.52 -11.34 -2.58
CA TYR A 84 13.84 -10.32 -3.37
C TYR A 84 12.42 -10.84 -3.63
N GLU A 85 11.46 -10.21 -2.99
CA GLU A 85 10.04 -10.52 -3.20
C GLU A 85 9.49 -9.51 -4.20
N GLU A 86 9.05 -9.97 -5.35
CA GLU A 86 8.30 -9.17 -6.31
C GLU A 86 6.93 -8.84 -5.71
N VAL A 87 6.74 -7.61 -5.30
CA VAL A 87 5.42 -7.15 -4.86
C VAL A 87 4.65 -6.73 -6.09
N ARG A 88 3.77 -7.58 -6.56
CA ARG A 88 2.79 -7.24 -7.61
C ARG A 88 1.68 -6.41 -6.95
N ARG A 89 1.62 -5.14 -7.27
CA ARG A 89 0.49 -4.30 -6.90
C ARG A 89 -0.48 -4.28 -8.06
N ARG A 90 -1.76 -4.45 -7.75
CA ARG A 90 -2.85 -4.31 -8.72
C ARG A 90 -3.45 -2.93 -8.56
N GLY A 91 -3.55 -2.21 -9.66
CA GLY A 91 -4.13 -0.87 -9.66
C GLY A 91 -4.43 -0.40 -11.08
N ILE A 92 -4.89 0.82 -11.20
CA ILE A 92 -5.12 1.54 -12.45
C ILE A 92 -4.36 2.86 -12.44
N ASP A 93 -4.14 3.42 -13.63
CA ASP A 93 -3.66 4.77 -13.80
C ASP A 93 -4.84 5.67 -14.10
N VAL A 94 -5.05 6.67 -13.26
CA VAL A 94 -6.13 7.65 -13.44
C VAL A 94 -5.55 9.03 -13.65
N ILE A 95 -5.87 9.66 -14.77
CA ILE A 95 -5.55 11.06 -15.01
C ILE A 95 -6.83 11.87 -14.93
N PHE A 96 -6.90 12.74 -13.94
CA PHE A 96 -7.96 13.72 -13.84
C PHE A 96 -7.68 14.90 -14.78
N VAL A 97 -8.69 15.29 -15.55
CA VAL A 97 -8.66 16.43 -16.45
C VAL A 97 -9.63 17.46 -15.91
N LEU A 98 -9.10 18.50 -15.27
CA LEU A 98 -9.86 19.51 -14.54
C LEU A 98 -9.96 20.80 -15.36
N ASP A 99 -11.19 21.20 -15.65
CA ASP A 99 -11.49 22.48 -16.23
C ASP A 99 -11.24 23.62 -15.24
N THR A 100 -10.41 24.57 -15.60
CA THR A 100 -10.07 25.75 -14.81
C THR A 100 -10.49 27.03 -15.55
N SER A 101 -11.39 26.93 -16.52
CA SER A 101 -11.95 28.09 -17.21
C SER A 101 -12.81 28.96 -16.26
N ARG A 102 -13.05 30.20 -16.66
CA ARG A 102 -13.82 31.14 -15.82
C ARG A 102 -15.26 30.69 -15.58
N SER A 103 -15.86 29.91 -16.46
CA SER A 103 -17.18 29.33 -16.29
C SER A 103 -17.28 28.44 -15.05
N MET A 104 -16.17 27.83 -14.63
CA MET A 104 -16.09 27.00 -13.43
C MET A 104 -16.21 27.81 -12.11
N LEU A 105 -16.21 29.14 -12.15
CA LEU A 105 -16.53 30.01 -11.01
C LEU A 105 -18.04 30.16 -10.80
N ALA A 106 -18.89 29.66 -11.70
CA ALA A 106 -20.33 29.72 -11.58
C ALA A 106 -20.81 28.99 -10.31
N ARG A 107 -21.86 29.53 -9.66
CA ARG A 107 -22.32 29.10 -8.32
C ARG A 107 -23.63 28.29 -8.36
N ASP A 108 -23.97 27.70 -9.48
CA ASP A 108 -25.08 26.75 -9.62
C ASP A 108 -24.75 25.41 -8.95
N ALA A 109 -23.49 24.97 -8.97
CA ALA A 109 -22.97 23.86 -8.15
C ALA A 109 -22.26 24.45 -6.92
N ARG A 110 -22.86 24.35 -5.75
CA ARG A 110 -22.31 25.01 -4.52
C ARG A 110 -21.05 24.34 -3.99
N PRO A 111 -20.04 25.11 -3.52
CA PRO A 111 -20.01 26.59 -3.49
C PRO A 111 -19.80 27.24 -4.87
N ASP A 112 -19.02 26.61 -5.74
CA ASP A 112 -18.85 26.86 -7.17
C ASP A 112 -18.45 25.54 -7.87
N ARG A 113 -18.48 25.51 -9.22
CA ARG A 113 -18.19 24.30 -10.01
C ARG A 113 -16.76 23.82 -9.79
N LEU A 114 -15.76 24.72 -9.74
CA LEU A 114 -14.34 24.35 -9.53
C LEU A 114 -14.10 23.71 -8.17
N THR A 115 -14.58 24.34 -7.10
CA THR A 115 -14.47 23.79 -5.76
C THR A 115 -15.16 22.43 -5.66
N ARG A 116 -16.31 22.28 -6.33
CA ARG A 116 -17.01 20.99 -6.40
C ARG A 116 -16.23 19.92 -7.13
N ALA A 117 -15.59 20.27 -8.26
CA ALA A 117 -14.71 19.37 -9.01
C ALA A 117 -13.52 18.91 -8.17
N LYS A 118 -12.87 19.84 -7.47
CA LYS A 118 -11.76 19.51 -6.56
C LYS A 118 -12.18 18.57 -5.44
N GLN A 119 -13.34 18.80 -4.84
CA GLN A 119 -13.88 17.89 -3.84
C GLN A 119 -14.12 16.50 -4.40
N PHE A 120 -14.73 16.40 -5.60
CA PHE A 120 -14.94 15.11 -6.26
C PHE A 120 -13.62 14.35 -6.49
N ILE A 121 -12.59 15.04 -6.99
CA ILE A 121 -11.26 14.44 -7.20
C ILE A 121 -10.64 13.98 -5.89
N SER A 122 -10.69 14.83 -4.85
CA SER A 122 -10.13 14.49 -3.53
C SER A 122 -10.79 13.25 -2.94
N ASP A 123 -12.12 13.18 -3.03
CA ASP A 123 -12.89 12.05 -2.53
C ASP A 123 -12.64 10.76 -3.35
N ALA A 124 -12.47 10.88 -4.67
CA ALA A 124 -12.08 9.74 -5.51
C ALA A 124 -10.69 9.21 -5.12
N VAL A 125 -9.73 10.10 -4.88
CA VAL A 125 -8.37 9.74 -4.42
C VAL A 125 -8.38 9.11 -3.03
N ASP A 126 -9.31 9.48 -2.14
CA ASP A 126 -9.47 8.83 -0.82
C ASP A 126 -9.92 7.37 -0.92
N ALA A 127 -10.66 7.02 -1.96
CA ALA A 127 -11.10 5.65 -2.22
C ALA A 127 -10.03 4.78 -2.91
N MET A 128 -8.95 5.39 -3.44
CA MET A 128 -7.90 4.70 -4.18
C MET A 128 -6.93 3.97 -3.24
N ALA A 129 -6.54 2.75 -3.65
CA ALA A 129 -5.60 1.92 -2.89
C ALA A 129 -4.56 1.28 -3.83
N GLY A 130 -3.48 2.02 -4.10
CA GLY A 130 -2.38 1.54 -4.95
C GLY A 130 -2.49 1.94 -6.41
N ASP A 131 -3.45 2.79 -6.76
CA ASP A 131 -3.61 3.38 -8.09
C ASP A 131 -2.71 4.61 -8.24
N ARG A 132 -2.19 4.86 -9.45
CA ARG A 132 -1.46 6.10 -9.73
C ARG A 132 -2.43 7.18 -10.18
N VAL A 133 -2.22 8.40 -9.70
CA VAL A 133 -3.05 9.55 -10.05
C VAL A 133 -2.22 10.64 -10.71
N GLY A 134 -2.76 11.28 -11.72
CA GLY A 134 -2.20 12.45 -12.40
C GLY A 134 -3.25 13.54 -12.56
N LEU A 135 -2.81 14.79 -12.78
CA LEU A 135 -3.68 15.94 -12.96
C LEU A 135 -3.26 16.72 -14.20
N VAL A 136 -4.19 16.88 -15.11
CA VAL A 136 -4.12 17.83 -16.23
C VAL A 136 -5.15 18.92 -15.94
N THR A 137 -4.74 20.17 -15.97
CA THR A 137 -5.63 21.34 -15.90
C THR A 137 -5.75 21.97 -17.27
N PHE A 138 -6.92 22.50 -17.59
CA PHE A 138 -7.12 23.20 -18.86
C PHE A 138 -8.09 24.35 -18.73
N ALA A 139 -7.83 25.34 -19.54
CA ALA A 139 -8.74 26.39 -19.96
C ALA A 139 -8.46 26.62 -21.45
N GLY A 140 -7.86 27.71 -21.85
CA GLY A 140 -7.44 27.92 -23.26
C GLY A 140 -6.25 27.06 -23.72
N VAL A 141 -5.37 26.62 -22.81
CA VAL A 141 -4.24 25.73 -23.10
C VAL A 141 -4.14 24.66 -21.97
N PRO A 142 -4.03 23.37 -22.30
CA PRO A 142 -3.86 22.34 -21.29
C PRO A 142 -2.45 22.34 -20.70
N LYS A 143 -2.34 21.96 -19.43
CA LYS A 143 -1.10 21.85 -18.66
C LYS A 143 -1.11 20.58 -17.82
N LEU A 144 -0.03 19.80 -17.87
CA LEU A 144 0.19 18.72 -16.92
C LEU A 144 0.60 19.32 -15.56
N ALA A 145 -0.34 19.40 -14.63
CA ALA A 145 -0.11 19.96 -13.29
C ALA A 145 0.56 18.96 -12.36
N SER A 146 0.17 17.68 -12.41
CA SER A 146 0.82 16.61 -11.66
C SER A 146 0.99 15.38 -12.56
N PRO A 147 2.22 14.87 -12.74
CA PRO A 147 2.44 13.59 -13.40
C PRO A 147 1.86 12.44 -12.59
N LEU A 148 1.73 11.24 -13.20
CA LEU A 148 1.28 10.04 -12.52
C LEU A 148 2.13 9.72 -11.29
N THR A 149 1.51 9.67 -10.12
CA THR A 149 2.17 9.45 -8.84
C THR A 149 1.33 8.57 -7.89
N LEU A 150 2.00 7.89 -6.97
CA LEU A 150 1.39 7.22 -5.81
C LEU A 150 1.40 8.13 -4.57
N ASN A 151 2.04 9.30 -4.65
CA ASN A 151 2.09 10.26 -3.55
C ASN A 151 0.82 11.15 -3.55
N TYR A 152 -0.25 10.62 -2.98
CA TYR A 152 -1.54 11.31 -2.91
C TYR A 152 -1.48 12.63 -2.12
N ALA A 153 -0.56 12.77 -1.16
CA ALA A 153 -0.40 14.02 -0.42
C ALA A 153 0.14 15.14 -1.33
N ALA A 154 1.16 14.85 -2.14
CA ALA A 154 1.69 15.81 -3.10
C ALA A 154 0.66 16.14 -4.20
N PHE A 155 -0.08 15.13 -4.66
CA PHE A 155 -1.17 15.33 -5.63
C PHE A 155 -2.25 16.30 -5.10
N ARG A 156 -2.71 16.10 -3.85
CA ARG A 156 -3.72 16.97 -3.23
C ARG A 156 -3.22 18.40 -3.08
N LEU A 157 -1.96 18.58 -2.70
CA LEU A 157 -1.37 19.93 -2.63
C LEU A 157 -1.46 20.65 -3.97
N THR A 158 -1.07 19.96 -5.05
CA THR A 158 -1.18 20.51 -6.41
C THR A 158 -2.63 20.80 -6.81
N LEU A 159 -3.57 19.90 -6.46
CA LEU A 159 -4.99 20.09 -6.73
C LEU A 159 -5.55 21.32 -5.97
N ASP A 160 -5.17 21.51 -4.73
CA ASP A 160 -5.63 22.63 -3.89
C ASP A 160 -5.08 23.96 -4.39
N GLU A 161 -3.84 24.00 -4.87
CA GLU A 161 -3.20 25.19 -5.44
C GLU A 161 -3.78 25.58 -6.80
N THR A 162 -4.44 24.66 -7.51
CA THR A 162 -5.01 24.94 -8.85
C THR A 162 -6.10 26.01 -8.77
N SER A 163 -6.04 27.00 -9.63
CA SER A 163 -7.01 28.10 -9.70
C SER A 163 -7.42 28.46 -11.13
N THR A 164 -8.47 29.23 -11.31
CA THR A 164 -8.87 29.77 -12.62
C THR A 164 -7.92 30.86 -13.12
N GLU A 165 -7.01 31.34 -12.28
CA GLU A 165 -6.02 32.38 -12.63
C GLU A 165 -4.76 31.77 -13.30
N ASP A 166 -4.58 30.44 -13.20
CA ASP A 166 -3.41 29.74 -13.75
C ASP A 166 -3.38 29.73 -15.28
N SER A 167 -4.47 30.10 -15.93
CA SER A 167 -4.56 30.18 -17.39
C SER A 167 -4.49 31.62 -17.89
N ALA A 168 -3.46 31.93 -18.64
CA ALA A 168 -3.28 33.24 -19.27
C ALA A 168 -4.29 33.51 -20.42
N ARG A 169 -4.92 32.48 -21.00
CA ARG A 169 -5.91 32.57 -22.06
C ARG A 169 -7.25 32.05 -21.59
N GLY A 170 -8.31 32.81 -21.87
CA GLY A 170 -9.67 32.34 -21.74
C GLY A 170 -10.03 31.30 -22.80
N GLY A 171 -11.12 30.57 -22.60
CA GLY A 171 -11.60 29.52 -23.47
C GLY A 171 -11.51 28.16 -22.80
N SER A 172 -11.97 27.13 -23.49
CA SER A 172 -11.95 25.74 -23.04
C SER A 172 -11.56 24.85 -24.20
N MET A 173 -10.43 24.14 -24.08
CA MET A 173 -9.89 23.24 -25.12
C MET A 173 -9.87 21.80 -24.58
N LEU A 174 -11.05 21.23 -24.44
CA LEU A 174 -11.27 19.93 -23.82
C LEU A 174 -10.58 18.78 -24.59
N GLY A 175 -10.65 18.79 -25.93
CA GLY A 175 -10.02 17.76 -26.74
C GLY A 175 -8.49 17.77 -26.62
N ASP A 176 -7.85 18.97 -26.55
CA ASP A 176 -6.42 19.07 -26.33
C ASP A 176 -6.01 18.57 -24.94
N ALA A 177 -6.86 18.81 -23.94
CA ALA A 177 -6.62 18.30 -22.59
C ALA A 177 -6.69 16.77 -22.53
N ILE A 178 -7.63 16.15 -23.24
CA ILE A 178 -7.73 14.69 -23.38
C ILE A 178 -6.48 14.14 -24.10
N ARG A 179 -6.03 14.77 -25.18
CA ARG A 179 -4.79 14.39 -25.88
C ARG A 179 -3.56 14.49 -24.98
N MET A 180 -3.45 15.54 -24.19
CA MET A 180 -2.37 15.70 -23.22
C MET A 180 -2.43 14.62 -22.13
N ALA A 181 -3.61 14.32 -21.60
CA ALA A 181 -3.79 13.25 -20.63
C ALA A 181 -3.39 11.89 -21.21
N ALA A 182 -3.82 11.57 -22.43
CA ALA A 182 -3.45 10.34 -23.12
C ALA A 182 -1.93 10.23 -23.36
N ALA A 183 -1.26 11.32 -23.68
CA ALA A 183 0.20 11.38 -23.85
C ALA A 183 0.96 11.27 -22.52
N SER A 184 0.32 11.55 -21.39
CA SER A 184 0.93 11.53 -20.05
C SER A 184 1.00 10.13 -19.43
N PHE A 185 0.39 9.11 -20.04
CA PHE A 185 0.61 7.71 -19.64
C PHE A 185 2.01 7.26 -20.08
N THR A 186 2.80 6.78 -19.12
CA THR A 186 4.23 6.49 -19.30
C THR A 186 4.55 5.13 -19.91
N ASP A 187 3.56 4.26 -20.02
CA ASP A 187 3.73 2.90 -20.56
C ASP A 187 2.79 2.64 -21.74
N ASP A 188 3.12 1.61 -22.53
CA ASP A 188 2.36 1.22 -23.72
C ASP A 188 1.29 0.14 -23.46
N GLU A 189 1.13 -0.32 -22.21
CA GLU A 189 0.06 -1.25 -21.88
C GLU A 189 -1.31 -0.59 -22.06
N LYS A 190 -2.21 -1.29 -22.77
CA LYS A 190 -3.56 -0.80 -23.07
C LYS A 190 -4.60 -1.06 -21.96
N ALA A 191 -4.21 -1.71 -20.87
CA ALA A 191 -5.12 -2.03 -19.76
C ALA A 191 -4.88 -1.12 -18.55
N GLY A 192 -5.91 -0.91 -17.74
CA GLY A 192 -5.80 -0.19 -16.47
C GLY A 192 -5.54 1.31 -16.60
N LYS A 193 -6.06 1.96 -17.64
CA LYS A 193 -5.94 3.42 -17.84
C LYS A 193 -7.30 4.08 -17.91
N ALA A 194 -7.46 5.17 -17.17
CA ALA A 194 -8.67 5.98 -17.17
C ALA A 194 -8.34 7.47 -17.23
N ILE A 195 -9.10 8.21 -18.01
CA ILE A 195 -9.13 9.66 -18.05
C ILE A 195 -10.47 10.09 -17.47
N VAL A 196 -10.48 10.91 -16.44
CA VAL A 196 -11.70 11.42 -15.81
C VAL A 196 -11.75 12.93 -16.01
N VAL A 197 -12.64 13.37 -16.86
CA VAL A 197 -12.84 14.79 -17.21
C VAL A 197 -13.88 15.41 -16.29
N LEU A 198 -13.57 16.57 -15.70
CA LEU A 198 -14.48 17.37 -14.91
C LEU A 198 -14.62 18.76 -15.55
N SER A 199 -15.78 19.04 -16.17
CA SER A 199 -16.04 20.26 -16.93
C SER A 199 -17.55 20.54 -17.02
N ASP A 200 -17.89 21.73 -17.45
CA ASP A 200 -19.25 22.09 -17.88
C ASP A 200 -19.53 21.74 -19.36
N GLY A 201 -18.51 21.22 -20.06
CA GLY A 201 -18.65 20.78 -21.45
C GLY A 201 -18.66 21.91 -22.49
N GLU A 202 -18.33 23.15 -22.11
CA GLU A 202 -18.03 24.20 -23.09
C GLU A 202 -16.71 23.89 -23.79
N ASP A 203 -16.69 23.89 -25.11
CA ASP A 203 -15.50 23.57 -25.91
C ASP A 203 -15.36 24.53 -27.07
N MET A 204 -14.13 24.95 -27.35
CA MET A 204 -13.79 25.84 -28.44
C MET A 204 -13.13 25.08 -29.62
N GLU A 205 -13.93 24.25 -30.30
CA GLU A 205 -13.54 23.53 -31.53
C GLU A 205 -12.29 22.64 -31.38
N SER A 206 -12.10 22.03 -30.16
CA SER A 206 -10.95 21.16 -29.88
C SER A 206 -11.21 19.68 -30.21
N PHE A 207 -12.39 19.33 -30.70
CA PHE A 207 -12.78 17.97 -31.09
C PHE A 207 -12.62 16.91 -29.96
N PRO A 208 -13.29 17.07 -28.81
CA PRO A 208 -13.10 16.19 -27.66
C PRO A 208 -13.55 14.75 -27.91
N VAL A 209 -14.57 14.54 -28.74
CA VAL A 209 -15.07 13.20 -29.10
C VAL A 209 -13.99 12.41 -29.83
N GLU A 210 -13.37 13.00 -30.84
CA GLU A 210 -12.28 12.38 -31.61
C GLU A 210 -11.04 12.16 -30.71
N ALA A 211 -10.72 13.10 -29.83
CA ALA A 211 -9.61 12.97 -28.89
C ALA A 211 -9.81 11.77 -27.93
N ALA A 212 -11.03 11.55 -27.44
CA ALA A 212 -11.37 10.41 -26.56
C ALA A 212 -11.32 9.08 -27.32
N GLU A 213 -11.83 9.04 -28.57
CA GLU A 213 -11.73 7.85 -29.42
C GLU A 213 -10.27 7.47 -29.69
N ASN A 214 -9.42 8.42 -30.02
CA ASN A 214 -8.00 8.19 -30.23
C ASN A 214 -7.26 7.76 -28.93
N ALA A 215 -7.60 8.34 -27.78
CA ALA A 215 -7.06 7.93 -26.49
C ALA A 215 -7.36 6.46 -26.16
N LEU A 216 -8.59 6.02 -26.47
CA LEU A 216 -8.99 4.62 -26.33
C LEU A 216 -8.25 3.71 -27.33
N ALA A 217 -8.20 4.08 -28.60
CA ALA A 217 -7.63 3.26 -29.67
C ALA A 217 -6.10 3.09 -29.52
N GLU A 218 -5.39 4.17 -29.24
CA GLU A 218 -3.92 4.20 -29.19
C GLU A 218 -3.38 3.76 -27.84
N ARG A 219 -3.97 4.23 -26.75
CA ARG A 219 -3.47 4.04 -25.37
C ARG A 219 -4.29 3.08 -24.53
N GLY A 220 -5.49 2.67 -24.98
CA GLY A 220 -6.44 1.89 -24.18
C GLY A 220 -7.02 2.69 -23.02
N ALA A 221 -6.86 4.02 -23.02
CA ALA A 221 -7.34 4.89 -21.96
C ALA A 221 -8.83 5.16 -22.12
N ARG A 222 -9.63 4.73 -21.15
CA ARG A 222 -11.07 4.97 -21.16
C ARG A 222 -11.39 6.35 -20.62
N THR A 223 -12.28 7.09 -21.29
CA THR A 223 -12.63 8.46 -20.92
C THR A 223 -13.98 8.51 -20.24
N PHE A 224 -14.00 8.95 -19.00
CA PHE A 224 -15.19 9.25 -18.22
C PHE A 224 -15.37 10.76 -18.10
N THR A 225 -16.58 11.25 -18.14
CA THR A 225 -16.85 12.69 -18.03
C THR A 225 -17.83 12.97 -16.91
N VAL A 226 -17.52 13.97 -16.09
CA VAL A 226 -18.33 14.45 -14.98
C VAL A 226 -18.82 15.84 -15.32
N GLY A 227 -20.11 15.98 -15.52
CA GLY A 227 -20.74 17.26 -15.89
C GLY A 227 -21.10 18.09 -14.67
N LEU A 228 -20.62 19.31 -14.62
CA LEU A 228 -20.82 20.25 -13.51
C LEU A 228 -21.59 21.48 -13.96
N GLY A 229 -22.67 21.81 -13.28
CA GLY A 229 -23.51 22.96 -13.56
C GLY A 229 -24.94 22.62 -13.94
N ASP A 230 -25.75 23.64 -14.18
CA ASP A 230 -27.15 23.52 -14.62
C ASP A 230 -27.22 23.56 -16.16
N ALA A 231 -27.87 22.55 -16.75
CA ALA A 231 -28.06 22.46 -18.19
C ALA A 231 -29.25 23.31 -18.70
N ASN A 232 -30.18 23.65 -17.83
CA ASN A 232 -31.43 24.36 -18.20
C ASN A 232 -31.27 25.87 -18.05
N ASP A 233 -31.11 26.33 -16.82
CA ASP A 233 -31.09 27.77 -16.50
C ASP A 233 -29.72 28.39 -16.71
N GLY A 234 -28.65 27.62 -16.46
CA GLY A 234 -27.30 28.11 -16.46
C GLY A 234 -27.02 29.06 -15.28
N ALA A 235 -25.82 29.63 -15.23
CA ALA A 235 -25.42 30.56 -14.18
C ALA A 235 -24.51 31.68 -14.71
N ARG A 236 -24.57 32.84 -14.04
CA ARG A 236 -23.68 33.95 -14.29
C ARG A 236 -22.31 33.70 -13.67
N ILE A 237 -21.27 34.17 -14.33
CA ILE A 237 -19.89 33.99 -13.89
C ILE A 237 -19.51 35.19 -13.01
N PRO A 238 -19.16 34.97 -11.72
CA PRO A 238 -18.70 36.05 -10.85
C PRO A 238 -17.28 36.47 -11.23
N VAL A 239 -17.00 37.76 -11.15
CA VAL A 239 -15.67 38.31 -11.28
C VAL A 239 -15.22 38.82 -9.93
N ALA A 240 -13.98 38.51 -9.51
CA ALA A 240 -13.39 39.06 -8.29
C ALA A 240 -13.35 40.59 -8.42
N GLY A 241 -13.96 41.29 -7.46
CA GLY A 241 -13.99 42.73 -7.39
C GLY A 241 -13.67 43.19 -5.98
N GLU A 242 -12.97 44.31 -5.85
CA GLU A 242 -12.79 44.98 -4.57
C GLU A 242 -14.14 45.59 -4.11
N GLY A 243 -14.76 44.97 -3.09
CA GLY A 243 -16.00 45.46 -2.46
C GLY A 243 -17.06 44.36 -2.27
N ALA A 244 -18.10 44.66 -1.48
CA ALA A 244 -19.17 43.75 -1.08
C ALA A 244 -20.15 43.35 -2.23
N ALA A 245 -20.08 43.99 -3.39
CA ALA A 245 -20.98 43.72 -4.53
C ALA A 245 -20.36 42.72 -5.49
N THR A 246 -21.04 41.60 -5.67
CA THR A 246 -20.66 40.61 -6.71
C THR A 246 -20.79 41.25 -8.10
N ARG A 247 -19.68 41.33 -8.83
CA ARG A 247 -19.71 41.75 -10.23
C ARG A 247 -19.79 40.49 -11.10
N TRP A 248 -20.48 40.63 -12.24
CA TRP A 248 -20.64 39.55 -13.22
C TRP A 248 -19.75 39.79 -14.41
N LEU A 249 -19.27 38.71 -15.03
CA LEU A 249 -18.49 38.77 -16.26
C LEU A 249 -19.38 39.38 -17.37
N VAL A 250 -18.88 40.41 -18.02
CA VAL A 250 -19.54 41.09 -19.13
C VAL A 250 -18.67 40.98 -20.39
N HIS A 251 -19.27 40.56 -21.47
CA HIS A 251 -18.64 40.55 -22.80
C HIS A 251 -19.52 41.36 -23.75
N GLU A 252 -18.94 42.30 -24.46
CA GLU A 252 -19.65 43.21 -25.38
C GLU A 252 -20.88 43.92 -24.77
N GLY A 253 -20.80 44.24 -23.46
CA GLY A 253 -21.88 44.94 -22.74
C GLY A 253 -23.02 44.01 -22.22
N GLN A 254 -22.93 42.71 -22.46
CA GLN A 254 -23.90 41.72 -21.97
C GLN A 254 -23.30 40.80 -20.89
N GLU A 255 -24.09 40.46 -19.89
CA GLU A 255 -23.68 39.48 -18.88
C GLU A 255 -23.48 38.09 -19.50
N VAL A 256 -22.34 37.44 -19.21
CA VAL A 256 -22.03 36.11 -19.72
C VAL A 256 -22.70 35.06 -18.84
N TRP A 257 -23.45 34.18 -19.48
CA TRP A 257 -24.09 33.01 -18.88
C TRP A 257 -23.38 31.75 -19.35
N SER A 258 -23.01 30.89 -18.41
CA SER A 258 -22.47 29.56 -18.69
C SER A 258 -23.52 28.51 -18.40
N ARG A 259 -23.61 27.50 -19.27
CA ARG A 259 -24.51 26.35 -19.12
C ARG A 259 -23.76 25.05 -19.29
N LEU A 260 -24.15 24.05 -18.51
CA LEU A 260 -23.64 22.70 -18.74
C LEU A 260 -24.10 22.20 -20.12
N ASN A 261 -23.16 21.69 -20.90
CA ASN A 261 -23.42 21.01 -22.18
C ASN A 261 -23.27 19.48 -22.03
N PRO A 262 -24.32 18.76 -21.62
CA PRO A 262 -24.24 17.33 -21.39
C PRO A 262 -24.06 16.54 -22.69
N GLN A 263 -24.39 17.12 -23.85
CA GLN A 263 -24.26 16.42 -25.14
C GLN A 263 -22.81 16.18 -25.52
N VAL A 264 -21.96 17.21 -25.40
CA VAL A 264 -20.52 17.13 -25.66
C VAL A 264 -19.89 16.11 -24.72
N LEU A 265 -20.18 16.20 -23.42
CA LEU A 265 -19.61 15.30 -22.39
C LEU A 265 -20.05 13.85 -22.60
N THR A 266 -21.34 13.62 -22.90
CA THR A 266 -21.87 12.28 -23.20
C THR A 266 -21.24 11.69 -24.45
N GLY A 267 -21.16 12.46 -25.54
CA GLY A 267 -20.50 12.03 -26.78
C GLY A 267 -19.04 11.65 -26.54
N THR A 268 -18.28 12.48 -25.81
CA THR A 268 -16.88 12.25 -25.46
C THR A 268 -16.70 10.97 -24.61
N ALA A 269 -17.54 10.76 -23.60
CA ALA A 269 -17.47 9.58 -22.76
C ALA A 269 -17.77 8.29 -23.53
N LEU A 270 -18.82 8.30 -24.37
CA LEU A 270 -19.19 7.13 -25.17
C LEU A 270 -18.11 6.78 -26.21
N ALA A 271 -17.56 7.75 -26.91
CA ALA A 271 -16.47 7.55 -27.87
C ALA A 271 -15.20 7.03 -27.17
N GLY A 272 -14.92 7.49 -25.96
CA GLY A 272 -13.82 7.02 -25.12
C GLY A 272 -14.08 5.69 -24.39
N GLY A 273 -15.19 4.99 -24.65
CA GLY A 273 -15.50 3.69 -24.03
C GLY A 273 -15.76 3.74 -22.52
N GLY A 274 -16.12 4.91 -22.00
CA GLY A 274 -16.50 5.15 -20.61
C GLY A 274 -17.96 5.56 -20.46
N ALA A 275 -18.26 6.39 -19.45
CA ALA A 275 -19.61 6.84 -19.14
C ALA A 275 -19.64 8.32 -18.76
N TYR A 276 -20.74 8.99 -19.06
CA TYR A 276 -21.06 10.32 -18.58
C TYR A 276 -21.72 10.24 -17.20
N ILE A 277 -21.26 11.06 -16.28
CA ILE A 277 -21.71 11.13 -14.90
C ILE A 277 -22.35 12.51 -14.68
N PRO A 278 -23.67 12.61 -14.55
CA PRO A 278 -24.35 13.87 -14.32
C PRO A 278 -24.19 14.30 -12.85
N ALA A 279 -23.10 14.97 -12.51
CA ALA A 279 -22.93 15.54 -11.18
C ALA A 279 -23.85 16.77 -10.97
N GLY A 280 -24.09 17.56 -12.02
CA GLY A 280 -25.05 18.67 -12.03
C GLY A 280 -24.90 19.57 -10.80
N THR A 281 -26.03 19.78 -10.10
CA THR A 281 -26.13 20.50 -8.82
C THR A 281 -26.25 19.56 -7.61
N ALA A 282 -26.39 18.23 -7.82
CA ALA A 282 -26.62 17.22 -6.77
C ALA A 282 -25.32 16.59 -6.24
N GLN A 283 -25.40 15.91 -5.08
CA GLN A 283 -24.34 15.04 -4.61
C GLN A 283 -24.41 13.71 -5.36
N VAL A 284 -23.32 13.36 -6.04
CA VAL A 284 -23.18 12.04 -6.67
C VAL A 284 -22.56 11.07 -5.66
N ASP A 285 -23.02 9.82 -5.64
CA ASP A 285 -22.38 8.79 -4.82
C ASP A 285 -21.01 8.43 -5.43
N ARG A 286 -19.97 8.82 -4.69
CA ARG A 286 -18.57 8.82 -5.12
C ARG A 286 -17.99 7.43 -5.26
N ALA A 287 -18.43 6.51 -4.38
CA ALA A 287 -17.97 5.12 -4.40
C ALA A 287 -18.47 4.41 -5.66
N GLU A 288 -19.73 4.65 -6.06
CA GLU A 288 -20.32 4.05 -7.25
C GLU A 288 -19.58 4.49 -8.53
N VAL A 289 -19.18 5.76 -8.61
CA VAL A 289 -18.44 6.29 -9.75
C VAL A 289 -17.05 5.69 -9.84
N TYR A 290 -16.32 5.66 -8.73
CA TYR A 290 -14.97 5.09 -8.70
C TYR A 290 -14.99 3.59 -9.02
N ASP A 291 -15.93 2.85 -8.46
CA ASP A 291 -16.12 1.43 -8.77
C ASP A 291 -16.46 1.19 -10.25
N ALA A 292 -17.29 2.07 -10.86
CA ALA A 292 -17.58 2.02 -12.28
C ALA A 292 -16.34 2.28 -13.15
N VAL A 293 -15.49 3.25 -12.76
CA VAL A 293 -14.22 3.54 -13.44
C VAL A 293 -13.28 2.34 -13.36
N ILE A 294 -13.10 1.76 -12.18
CA ILE A 294 -12.25 0.57 -11.99
C ILE A 294 -12.78 -0.63 -12.77
N ALA A 295 -14.08 -0.91 -12.69
CA ALA A 295 -14.69 -2.04 -13.38
C ALA A 295 -14.51 -1.92 -14.91
N ALA A 296 -14.62 -0.73 -15.44
CA ALA A 296 -14.42 -0.48 -16.86
C ALA A 296 -12.94 -0.50 -17.28
N ALA A 297 -12.05 0.15 -16.54
CA ALA A 297 -10.63 0.24 -16.88
C ALA A 297 -9.89 -1.10 -16.77
N GLY A 298 -10.36 -2.00 -15.88
CA GLY A 298 -9.68 -3.27 -15.57
C GLY A 298 -8.41 -3.05 -14.76
N ARG A 299 -8.26 -3.78 -13.64
CA ARG A 299 -7.03 -3.71 -12.84
C ARG A 299 -5.89 -4.44 -13.52
N ARG A 300 -4.70 -3.87 -13.49
CA ARG A 300 -3.47 -4.50 -13.97
C ARG A 300 -2.47 -4.73 -12.85
N ASP A 301 -1.56 -5.67 -13.05
CA ASP A 301 -0.45 -5.90 -12.14
C ASP A 301 0.67 -4.91 -12.49
N PHE A 302 1.02 -4.01 -11.57
CA PHE A 302 2.20 -3.18 -11.71
C PHE A 302 3.44 -3.96 -11.30
N GLU A 303 4.43 -4.03 -12.18
CA GLU A 303 5.79 -4.42 -11.78
C GLU A 303 6.36 -3.33 -10.88
N GLN A 304 6.25 -3.52 -9.58
CA GLN A 304 6.94 -2.64 -8.64
C GLN A 304 8.09 -3.38 -8.00
N GLY A 305 9.20 -2.67 -7.97
CA GLY A 305 10.52 -3.07 -7.55
C GLY A 305 10.57 -4.14 -6.46
N THR A 306 11.58 -4.97 -6.58
CA THR A 306 11.93 -5.99 -5.61
C THR A 306 12.12 -5.40 -4.22
N VAL A 307 11.24 -5.73 -3.30
CA VAL A 307 11.43 -5.38 -1.88
C VAL A 307 12.40 -6.38 -1.29
N ARG A 308 13.56 -5.89 -0.85
CA ARG A 308 14.57 -6.69 -0.16
C ARG A 308 14.04 -7.05 1.23
N ARG A 309 13.66 -8.32 1.44
CA ARG A 309 13.32 -8.86 2.76
C ARG A 309 14.43 -9.74 3.27
N ALA A 310 14.82 -9.54 4.53
CA ALA A 310 15.75 -10.44 5.19
C ALA A 310 15.06 -11.79 5.49
N THR A 311 15.71 -12.89 5.08
CA THR A 311 15.13 -14.24 5.23
C THR A 311 15.18 -14.69 6.69
N PRO A 312 14.05 -15.13 7.30
CA PRO A 312 14.03 -15.66 8.66
C PRO A 312 14.77 -17.01 8.70
N ARG A 313 15.70 -17.17 9.65
CA ARG A 313 16.52 -18.36 9.82
C ARG A 313 16.22 -19.12 11.12
N PHE A 314 15.20 -18.72 11.85
CA PHE A 314 14.79 -19.40 13.09
C PHE A 314 14.55 -20.91 12.94
N PRO A 315 14.08 -21.47 11.78
CA PRO A 315 13.82 -22.91 11.69
C PRO A 315 15.09 -23.76 11.87
N TRP A 316 16.26 -23.23 11.48
CA TRP A 316 17.52 -23.94 11.65
C TRP A 316 17.87 -24.12 13.14
N PHE A 317 17.71 -23.06 13.94
CA PHE A 317 17.96 -23.07 15.37
C PHE A 317 16.95 -23.96 16.09
N ALA A 318 15.66 -23.87 15.72
CA ALA A 318 14.61 -24.72 16.25
C ALA A 318 14.85 -26.21 15.90
N GLY A 319 15.26 -26.53 14.68
CA GLY A 319 15.56 -27.89 14.24
C GLY A 319 16.73 -28.52 15.03
N VAL A 320 17.81 -27.77 15.23
CA VAL A 320 18.94 -28.24 16.03
C VAL A 320 18.54 -28.43 17.49
N ALA A 321 17.79 -27.48 18.07
CA ALA A 321 17.28 -27.60 19.44
C ALA A 321 16.40 -28.85 19.61
N PHE A 322 15.53 -29.11 18.67
CA PHE A 322 14.69 -30.33 18.64
C PHE A 322 15.53 -31.60 18.57
N ALA A 323 16.54 -31.65 17.70
CA ALA A 323 17.45 -32.79 17.58
C ALA A 323 18.20 -33.05 18.90
N LEU A 324 18.64 -32.00 19.62
CA LEU A 324 19.26 -32.13 20.93
C LEU A 324 18.32 -32.70 21.99
N LEU A 325 17.06 -32.30 22.00
CA LEU A 325 16.04 -32.85 22.91
C LEU A 325 15.73 -34.32 22.61
N VAL A 326 15.65 -34.69 21.34
CA VAL A 326 15.50 -36.09 20.93
C VAL A 326 16.71 -36.91 21.36
N ALA A 327 17.91 -36.42 21.16
CA ALA A 327 19.14 -37.10 21.60
C ALA A 327 19.18 -37.28 23.13
N GLU A 328 18.78 -36.25 23.89
CA GLU A 328 18.66 -36.32 25.36
C GLU A 328 17.65 -37.41 25.77
N SER A 329 16.47 -37.45 25.16
CA SER A 329 15.42 -38.41 25.43
C SER A 329 15.87 -39.83 25.10
N LEU A 330 16.55 -40.06 23.99
CA LEU A 330 17.12 -41.37 23.67
C LEU A 330 18.18 -41.80 24.67
N LEU A 331 19.07 -40.91 25.12
CA LEU A 331 20.05 -41.18 26.15
C LEU A 331 19.36 -41.56 27.50
N ALA A 332 18.19 -40.98 27.79
CA ALA A 332 17.38 -41.32 28.93
C ALA A 332 16.82 -42.75 28.86
N LEU A 333 16.22 -43.11 27.72
CA LEU A 333 15.64 -44.44 27.49
C LEU A 333 16.70 -45.56 27.54
N PHE A 334 17.87 -45.36 26.94
CA PHE A 334 18.96 -46.32 27.00
C PHE A 334 19.61 -46.44 28.37
N ALA A 335 19.44 -45.45 29.26
CA ALA A 335 19.89 -45.54 30.64
C ALA A 335 18.97 -46.38 31.53
N SER A 336 17.66 -46.36 31.29
CA SER A 336 16.66 -47.11 32.08
C SER A 336 16.62 -48.63 31.75
N ARG A 337 17.01 -49.02 30.54
CA ARG A 337 16.99 -50.43 30.09
C ARG A 337 18.09 -51.30 30.66
N LYS A 338 19.07 -50.76 31.39
CA LYS A 338 20.20 -51.54 31.95
C LYS A 338 20.10 -51.83 33.47
N ILE A 339 18.89 -51.89 34.04
CA ILE A 339 18.70 -52.52 35.33
C ILE A 339 18.37 -53.96 35.09
N PRO A 340 19.28 -54.92 35.29
CA PRO A 340 18.92 -56.32 35.24
C PRO A 340 17.97 -56.57 36.41
N ALA A 341 16.82 -57.23 36.15
CA ALA A 341 16.03 -57.87 37.20
C ALA A 341 16.91 -58.98 37.78
N GLY A 342 17.69 -58.59 38.79
CA GLY A 342 18.56 -59.53 39.51
C GLY A 342 17.79 -60.20 40.61
N GLY A 343 17.49 -61.46 40.41
CA GLY A 343 17.62 -62.54 41.33
C GLY A 343 16.72 -62.51 42.61
N ALA A 344 15.53 -63.04 42.45
CA ALA A 344 14.95 -63.81 43.56
C ALA A 344 15.63 -65.20 43.54
N ALA A 345 16.39 -65.47 44.56
CA ALA A 345 16.71 -66.78 45.06
C ALA A 345 17.03 -66.67 46.56
#